data_065da809631a20204748af153ddcbaf9
#
_entry.id   065da809631a20204748af153ddcbaf9
#
_cell.length_a   1.000
_cell.length_b   1.000
_cell.length_c   1.000
_cell.angle_alpha   90.00
_cell.angle_beta   90.00
_cell.angle_gamma   90.00
#
_symmetry.space_group_name_H-M   'P 1'
#
loop_
_entity.id
_entity.type
_entity.pdbx_description
1 polymer ?
#
loop_
_entity_poly.entity_id
_entity_poly.type
_entity_poly.pdbx_seq_one_letter_code
_entity_poly.pdbx_strand_id
1 'polypeptide(L)'
;MGIGTYEQYKERLLKMKPNVYLNGKCVDRSNGKEGAERDLADWIKGGTYVMKQCYDVANDPRYEDVCVTTSHITGDKINRCTHIHHSMDDLLKKQLMTRLICQHVGGCMQRCMGTDAMNALFSVTYDCDQACGTEYHKRLVKYIEYCQKDDLICNCAQTDVKGSRNPKYKRAHMQPDPDSFVHVVETDVDGIGTDGKPCKGIIVRGAKICNSNAPYVDEIIVNPTKFMGPDDADYAVAFALPGDWDGVKLMALPGLHHKRTHIEAPFANIGDVESLTIFDDCFVPYDRVFMCGRDHEGVARYAGYLALMFAHYHRHSYTGCKTAVSEVIASQAALVADVNDIARESHVREKICDIIQTAELVFAAGEAAAHHATQFPSGQWVPDEVLTNAGRRLAGHNMYHEYETLADLTGGVCASLPTEESFYAPETADLCHKYILRNPAYSPEDTHRVMRMMENKLCDSYEAAQAVAGVHGGGSPLMETITMMGRYDLEELKKIAKYLAGLKGYDECPRYERSAHTATPRAMLAKFDAMAAAKKEAK
;
A
#
# COMPACT_ATOMS: atom_id res chain seq x y z
N MET A 1 20.58 11.30 -14.98
CA MET A 1 20.25 11.37 -13.56
C MET A 1 20.24 9.96 -13.00
N GLY A 2 20.69 9.73 -11.79
CA GLY A 2 20.78 8.40 -11.20
C GLY A 2 19.60 8.12 -10.28
N ILE A 3 19.57 6.90 -9.73
CA ILE A 3 18.66 6.53 -8.67
C ILE A 3 18.90 7.47 -7.47
N GLY A 4 17.83 7.94 -6.84
CA GLY A 4 17.91 8.80 -5.65
C GLY A 4 18.59 8.11 -4.47
N THR A 5 19.03 8.89 -3.49
CA THR A 5 19.63 8.39 -2.26
C THR A 5 18.81 8.78 -1.04
N TYR A 6 18.99 8.03 0.05
CA TYR A 6 18.36 8.37 1.32
C TYR A 6 18.73 9.78 1.81
N GLU A 7 19.97 10.21 1.63
CA GLU A 7 20.41 11.54 2.07
C GLU A 7 19.70 12.65 1.31
N GLN A 8 19.51 12.50 -0.01
CA GLN A 8 18.72 13.44 -0.81
C GLN A 8 17.26 13.52 -0.33
N TYR A 9 16.65 12.38 -0.05
CA TYR A 9 15.31 12.31 0.51
C TYR A 9 15.24 12.98 1.90
N LYS A 10 16.16 12.65 2.80
CA LYS A 10 16.26 13.24 4.14
C LYS A 10 16.37 14.76 4.08
N GLU A 11 17.20 15.29 3.17
CA GLU A 11 17.33 16.73 2.96
C GLU A 11 16.02 17.39 2.52
N ARG A 12 15.22 16.72 1.66
CA ARG A 12 13.90 17.21 1.26
C ARG A 12 12.95 17.28 2.46
N LEU A 13 12.87 16.22 3.27
CA LEU A 13 12.03 16.20 4.47
C LEU A 13 12.40 17.30 5.47
N LEU A 14 13.70 17.52 5.68
CA LEU A 14 14.18 18.57 6.60
C LEU A 14 13.86 20.00 6.14
N LYS A 15 13.49 20.20 4.86
CA LYS A 15 13.08 21.49 4.29
C LYS A 15 11.58 21.72 4.33
N MET A 16 10.78 20.67 4.61
CA MET A 16 9.33 20.77 4.63
C MET A 16 8.84 21.70 5.74
N LYS A 17 7.77 22.44 5.44
CA LYS A 17 7.06 23.25 6.42
C LYS A 17 6.39 22.37 7.47
N PRO A 18 6.32 22.80 8.74
CA PRO A 18 5.55 22.09 9.76
C PRO A 18 4.05 22.09 9.44
N ASN A 19 3.47 20.91 9.24
CA ASN A 19 2.03 20.68 9.02
C ASN A 19 1.55 19.37 9.64
N VAL A 20 2.40 18.73 10.46
CA VAL A 20 2.10 17.48 11.17
C VAL A 20 1.69 17.81 12.60
N TYR A 21 0.59 17.18 13.04
CA TYR A 21 0.07 17.36 14.39
C TYR A 21 0.21 16.05 15.17
N LEU A 22 0.96 16.10 16.26
CA LEU A 22 1.20 14.99 17.17
C LEU A 22 0.77 15.39 18.58
N ASN A 23 -0.09 14.60 19.21
CA ASN A 23 -0.63 14.88 20.55
C ASN A 23 -1.22 16.31 20.67
N GLY A 24 -1.92 16.76 19.62
CA GLY A 24 -2.59 18.06 19.57
C GLY A 24 -1.68 19.27 19.30
N LYS A 25 -0.40 19.04 19.00
CA LYS A 25 0.57 20.11 18.71
C LYS A 25 1.15 19.94 17.31
N CYS A 26 1.32 21.05 16.59
CA CYS A 26 2.08 21.06 15.36
C CYS A 26 3.56 20.80 15.66
N VAL A 27 4.16 19.86 14.97
CA VAL A 27 5.54 19.42 15.15
C VAL A 27 6.34 19.55 13.87
N ASP A 28 7.63 19.78 14.03
CA ASP A 28 8.60 19.78 12.92
C ASP A 28 9.06 18.33 12.64
N ARG A 29 9.46 18.08 11.39
CA ARG A 29 10.11 16.82 10.98
C ARG A 29 11.58 16.75 11.39
N SER A 30 12.17 17.89 11.74
CA SER A 30 13.54 17.98 12.27
C SER A 30 13.57 17.80 13.79
N ASN A 31 14.74 17.46 14.31
CA ASN A 31 15.00 17.35 15.76
C ASN A 31 15.20 18.72 16.45
N GLY A 32 15.00 19.84 15.74
CA GLY A 32 15.15 21.19 16.26
C GLY A 32 16.61 21.66 16.48
N LYS A 33 17.59 20.83 16.09
CA LYS A 33 19.02 21.20 16.16
C LYS A 33 19.49 21.79 14.83
N GLU A 34 20.67 22.43 14.84
CA GLU A 34 21.29 23.05 13.67
C GLU A 34 22.65 22.43 13.34
N GLY A 35 23.15 22.72 12.15
CA GLY A 35 24.47 22.26 11.69
C GLY A 35 24.60 20.76 11.59
N ALA A 36 25.73 20.22 12.05
CA ALA A 36 26.03 18.81 11.98
C ALA A 36 25.13 17.91 12.88
N GLU A 37 24.45 18.49 13.85
CA GLU A 37 23.53 17.77 14.72
C GLU A 37 22.08 17.79 14.21
N ARG A 38 21.81 18.46 13.10
CA ARG A 38 20.48 18.50 12.48
C ARG A 38 20.14 17.14 11.91
N ASP A 39 19.04 16.58 12.38
CA ASP A 39 18.55 15.26 11.98
C ASP A 39 17.03 15.23 12.00
N LEU A 40 16.45 14.15 11.54
CA LEU A 40 15.01 13.91 11.62
C LEU A 40 14.57 13.75 13.08
N ALA A 41 13.35 14.17 13.35
CA ALA A 41 12.71 13.99 14.66
C ALA A 41 12.50 12.50 14.97
N ASP A 42 12.61 12.13 16.24
CA ASP A 42 12.51 10.71 16.65
C ASP A 42 11.18 10.05 16.24
N TRP A 43 10.10 10.82 16.21
CA TRP A 43 8.77 10.30 15.89
C TRP A 43 8.60 9.81 14.44
N ILE A 44 9.49 10.21 13.49
CA ILE A 44 9.46 9.74 12.09
C ILE A 44 10.63 8.81 11.74
N LYS A 45 11.60 8.62 12.62
CA LYS A 45 12.80 7.81 12.31
C LYS A 45 12.48 6.40 11.88
N GLY A 46 11.48 5.77 12.50
CA GLY A 46 11.06 4.42 12.12
C GLY A 46 10.56 4.33 10.68
N GLY A 47 9.65 5.24 10.28
CA GLY A 47 9.13 5.28 8.91
C GLY A 47 10.20 5.67 7.88
N THR A 48 11.06 6.62 8.22
CA THR A 48 12.15 7.03 7.31
C THR A 48 13.25 5.96 7.20
N TYR A 49 13.42 5.09 8.21
CA TYR A 49 14.27 3.91 8.10
C TYR A 49 13.75 2.94 7.03
N VAL A 50 12.44 2.73 6.95
CA VAL A 50 11.81 1.94 5.89
C VAL A 50 12.11 2.53 4.51
N MET A 51 11.99 3.87 4.37
CA MET A 51 12.31 4.55 3.12
C MET A 51 13.81 4.46 2.78
N LYS A 52 14.68 4.49 3.80
CA LYS A 52 16.13 4.25 3.63
C LYS A 52 16.37 2.89 2.98
N GLN A 53 15.73 1.83 3.46
CA GLN A 53 15.87 0.50 2.86
C GLN A 53 15.41 0.47 1.39
N CYS A 54 14.36 1.22 1.03
CA CYS A 54 13.93 1.33 -0.37
C CYS A 54 15.00 1.94 -1.28
N TYR A 55 15.74 2.94 -0.79
CA TYR A 55 16.85 3.55 -1.54
C TYR A 55 18.11 2.66 -1.54
N ASP A 56 18.48 2.12 -0.39
CA ASP A 56 19.68 1.29 -0.24
C ASP A 56 19.61 0.04 -1.13
N VAL A 57 18.47 -0.65 -1.12
CA VAL A 57 18.23 -1.83 -1.96
C VAL A 57 18.24 -1.47 -3.45
N ALA A 58 17.66 -0.33 -3.84
CA ALA A 58 17.68 0.12 -5.23
C ALA A 58 19.08 0.55 -5.72
N ASN A 59 19.95 0.97 -4.81
CA ASN A 59 21.34 1.33 -5.11
C ASN A 59 22.32 0.17 -4.95
N ASP A 60 21.87 -1.00 -4.47
CA ASP A 60 22.73 -2.19 -4.34
C ASP A 60 22.86 -2.88 -5.70
N PRO A 61 24.10 -3.03 -6.25
CA PRO A 61 24.31 -3.65 -7.55
C PRO A 61 23.78 -5.09 -7.65
N ARG A 62 23.61 -5.80 -6.53
CA ARG A 62 23.07 -7.16 -6.51
C ARG A 62 21.61 -7.23 -6.93
N TYR A 63 20.87 -6.11 -6.84
CA TYR A 63 19.43 -6.03 -7.06
C TYR A 63 19.05 -5.07 -8.19
N GLU A 64 20.05 -4.61 -8.97
CA GLU A 64 19.83 -3.64 -10.06
C GLU A 64 18.81 -4.13 -11.07
N ASP A 65 18.87 -5.39 -11.49
CA ASP A 65 17.95 -6.00 -12.46
C ASP A 65 16.49 -6.04 -11.99
N VAL A 66 16.26 -6.03 -10.68
CA VAL A 66 14.92 -6.04 -10.06
C VAL A 66 14.46 -4.62 -9.72
N CYS A 67 15.31 -3.82 -9.06
CA CYS A 67 14.90 -2.55 -8.47
C CYS A 67 15.07 -1.35 -9.40
N VAL A 68 15.77 -1.52 -10.51
CA VAL A 68 16.07 -0.45 -11.46
C VAL A 68 15.53 -0.81 -12.84
N THR A 69 15.15 0.21 -13.61
CA THR A 69 14.69 0.03 -15.00
C THR A 69 14.93 1.30 -15.81
N THR A 70 14.69 1.22 -17.11
CA THR A 70 14.67 2.40 -17.98
C THR A 70 13.24 2.88 -18.16
N SER A 71 12.98 4.16 -17.89
CA SER A 71 11.67 4.75 -18.13
C SER A 71 11.36 4.80 -19.64
N HIS A 72 10.20 4.31 -20.04
CA HIS A 72 9.72 4.48 -21.40
C HIS A 72 9.17 5.90 -21.67
N ILE A 73 8.97 6.70 -20.60
CA ILE A 73 8.49 8.09 -20.67
C ILE A 73 9.67 9.04 -20.93
N THR A 74 10.75 8.92 -20.13
CA THR A 74 11.89 9.85 -20.17
C THR A 74 13.12 9.28 -20.87
N GLY A 75 13.24 7.95 -21.01
CA GLY A 75 14.44 7.27 -21.48
C GLY A 75 15.54 7.16 -20.42
N ASP A 76 15.35 7.69 -19.23
CA ASP A 76 16.33 7.67 -18.15
C ASP A 76 16.29 6.36 -17.36
N LYS A 77 17.41 6.03 -16.72
CA LYS A 77 17.50 4.99 -15.69
C LYS A 77 16.82 5.48 -14.41
N ILE A 78 15.83 4.74 -13.92
CA ILE A 78 14.99 5.12 -12.79
C ILE A 78 14.84 4.01 -11.78
N ASN A 79 14.47 4.36 -10.54
CA ASN A 79 13.98 3.42 -9.54
C ASN A 79 12.62 2.84 -10.00
N ARG A 80 12.47 1.51 -9.93
CA ARG A 80 11.24 0.82 -10.35
C ARG A 80 10.01 1.26 -9.55
N CYS A 81 10.17 1.82 -8.36
CA CYS A 81 9.06 2.39 -7.60
C CYS A 81 8.35 3.57 -8.30
N THR A 82 8.99 4.22 -9.28
CA THR A 82 8.38 5.29 -10.08
C THR A 82 8.04 4.87 -11.50
N HIS A 83 8.18 3.57 -11.82
CA HIS A 83 7.98 3.05 -13.17
C HIS A 83 6.50 2.79 -13.49
N ILE A 84 6.12 3.07 -14.74
CA ILE A 84 4.83 2.67 -15.31
C ILE A 84 5.00 1.35 -16.03
N HIS A 85 4.26 0.32 -15.62
CA HIS A 85 4.42 -1.05 -16.12
C HIS A 85 3.88 -1.19 -17.54
N HIS A 86 4.75 -1.48 -18.51
CA HIS A 86 4.38 -1.65 -19.92
C HIS A 86 4.81 -3.00 -20.49
N SER A 87 5.12 -3.95 -19.62
CA SER A 87 5.41 -5.34 -19.98
C SER A 87 5.00 -6.30 -18.85
N MET A 88 4.88 -7.57 -19.19
CA MET A 88 4.72 -8.65 -18.20
C MET A 88 5.94 -8.72 -17.26
N ASP A 89 7.15 -8.54 -17.79
CA ASP A 89 8.39 -8.53 -17.01
C ASP A 89 8.40 -7.44 -15.94
N ASP A 90 7.85 -6.25 -16.25
CA ASP A 90 7.71 -5.18 -15.27
C ASP A 90 6.85 -5.59 -14.07
N LEU A 91 5.76 -6.33 -14.31
CA LEU A 91 4.88 -6.82 -13.26
C LEU A 91 5.59 -7.88 -12.39
N LEU A 92 6.29 -8.84 -13.02
CA LEU A 92 7.07 -9.85 -12.32
C LEU A 92 8.17 -9.20 -11.46
N LYS A 93 8.93 -8.28 -12.03
CA LYS A 93 9.99 -7.55 -11.31
C LYS A 93 9.46 -6.63 -10.22
N LYS A 94 8.30 -6.02 -10.41
CA LYS A 94 7.61 -5.26 -9.36
C LYS A 94 7.29 -6.16 -8.15
N GLN A 95 6.75 -7.36 -8.37
CA GLN A 95 6.45 -8.32 -7.32
C GLN A 95 7.73 -8.75 -6.57
N LEU A 96 8.80 -9.07 -7.31
CA LEU A 96 10.10 -9.42 -6.75
C LEU A 96 10.73 -8.27 -5.96
N MET A 97 10.71 -7.03 -6.49
CA MET A 97 11.19 -5.84 -5.80
C MET A 97 10.46 -5.64 -4.47
N THR A 98 9.13 -5.77 -4.49
CA THR A 98 8.32 -5.61 -3.28
C THR A 98 8.68 -6.67 -2.24
N ARG A 99 8.83 -7.94 -2.63
CA ARG A 99 9.27 -9.03 -1.76
C ARG A 99 10.65 -8.74 -1.17
N LEU A 100 11.60 -8.37 -2.00
CA LEU A 100 12.99 -8.12 -1.61
C LEU A 100 13.11 -6.97 -0.59
N ILE A 101 12.48 -5.83 -0.86
CA ILE A 101 12.52 -4.69 0.06
C ILE A 101 11.82 -5.03 1.38
N CYS A 102 10.68 -5.72 1.33
CA CYS A 102 9.95 -6.13 2.54
C CYS A 102 10.74 -7.12 3.41
N GLN A 103 11.58 -8.00 2.82
CA GLN A 103 12.51 -8.84 3.57
C GLN A 103 13.57 -7.99 4.29
N HIS A 104 14.14 -6.97 3.63
CA HIS A 104 15.12 -6.06 4.24
C HIS A 104 14.53 -5.21 5.38
N VAL A 105 13.26 -4.84 5.24
CA VAL A 105 12.53 -4.06 6.25
C VAL A 105 12.04 -4.95 7.39
N GLY A 106 11.77 -6.24 7.15
CA GLY A 106 11.09 -7.12 8.10
C GLY A 106 9.57 -6.86 8.20
N GLY A 107 9.01 -6.07 7.28
CA GLY A 107 7.60 -5.64 7.25
C GLY A 107 7.20 -5.01 5.93
N CYS A 108 6.19 -4.15 5.93
CA CYS A 108 5.71 -3.46 4.73
C CYS A 108 6.69 -2.37 4.26
N MET A 109 7.02 -2.36 2.97
CA MET A 109 7.87 -1.33 2.37
C MET A 109 7.22 0.05 2.24
N GLN A 110 5.90 0.13 2.34
CA GLN A 110 5.06 1.34 2.28
C GLN A 110 5.16 2.17 0.98
N ARG A 111 6.26 2.13 0.26
CA ARG A 111 6.49 2.91 -0.96
C ARG A 111 5.67 2.43 -2.17
N CYS A 112 5.18 1.19 -2.17
CA CYS A 112 4.38 0.61 -3.26
C CYS A 112 3.08 1.39 -3.53
N MET A 113 2.51 2.09 -2.54
CA MET A 113 1.26 2.84 -2.71
C MET A 113 1.36 3.92 -3.78
N GLY A 114 2.44 4.70 -3.80
CA GLY A 114 2.67 5.71 -4.84
C GLY A 114 2.86 5.09 -6.23
N THR A 115 3.63 3.99 -6.31
CA THR A 115 3.80 3.22 -7.55
C THR A 115 2.46 2.78 -8.12
N ASP A 116 1.63 2.17 -7.27
CA ASP A 116 0.34 1.60 -7.67
C ASP A 116 -0.67 2.70 -8.03
N ALA A 117 -0.63 3.86 -7.36
CA ALA A 117 -1.46 5.02 -7.67
C ALA A 117 -1.11 5.63 -9.03
N MET A 118 0.17 5.84 -9.33
CA MET A 118 0.62 6.35 -10.63
C MET A 118 0.22 5.40 -11.75
N ASN A 119 0.37 4.09 -11.55
CA ASN A 119 -0.01 3.08 -12.53
C ASN A 119 -1.54 3.04 -12.75
N ALA A 120 -2.34 3.15 -11.70
CA ALA A 120 -3.80 3.23 -11.81
C ALA A 120 -4.26 4.49 -12.56
N LEU A 121 -3.71 5.64 -12.18
CA LEU A 121 -3.99 6.91 -12.83
C LEU A 121 -3.62 6.88 -14.31
N PHE A 122 -2.48 6.27 -14.68
CA PHE A 122 -2.00 6.25 -16.06
C PHE A 122 -3.02 5.62 -17.03
N SER A 123 -3.60 4.48 -16.69
CA SER A 123 -4.65 3.86 -17.50
C SER A 123 -5.96 4.66 -17.48
N VAL A 124 -6.37 5.11 -16.29
CA VAL A 124 -7.70 5.71 -16.11
C VAL A 124 -7.79 7.11 -16.72
N THR A 125 -6.73 7.91 -16.57
CA THR A 125 -6.68 9.25 -17.21
C THR A 125 -6.64 9.15 -18.72
N TYR A 126 -5.92 8.16 -19.28
CA TYR A 126 -5.91 7.90 -20.72
C TYR A 126 -7.33 7.59 -21.22
N ASP A 127 -8.01 6.63 -20.62
CA ASP A 127 -9.37 6.26 -21.01
C ASP A 127 -10.36 7.43 -20.83
N CYS A 128 -10.20 8.23 -19.76
CA CYS A 128 -11.02 9.41 -19.51
C CYS A 128 -10.81 10.49 -20.59
N ASP A 129 -9.55 10.80 -20.95
CA ASP A 129 -9.23 11.79 -21.98
C ASP A 129 -9.81 11.38 -23.35
N GLN A 130 -9.72 10.09 -23.71
CA GLN A 130 -10.28 9.58 -24.98
C GLN A 130 -11.81 9.71 -25.01
N ALA A 131 -12.50 9.54 -23.88
CA ALA A 131 -13.96 9.54 -23.83
C ALA A 131 -14.57 10.91 -23.56
N CYS A 132 -13.89 11.77 -22.79
CA CYS A 132 -14.41 13.05 -22.31
C CYS A 132 -13.70 14.26 -22.94
N GLY A 133 -12.63 14.07 -23.71
CA GLY A 133 -11.87 15.18 -24.33
C GLY A 133 -11.08 16.03 -23.32
N THR A 134 -10.69 15.46 -22.20
CA THR A 134 -9.89 16.10 -21.15
C THR A 134 -8.39 16.02 -21.44
N GLU A 135 -7.53 16.63 -20.62
CA GLU A 135 -6.07 16.58 -20.71
C GLU A 135 -5.41 16.01 -19.45
N TYR A 136 -6.12 15.19 -18.68
CA TYR A 136 -5.62 14.64 -17.40
C TYR A 136 -4.42 13.74 -17.60
N HIS A 137 -4.40 12.93 -18.64
CA HIS A 137 -3.28 12.03 -18.93
C HIS A 137 -2.00 12.81 -19.25
N LYS A 138 -2.11 13.87 -20.03
CA LYS A 138 -0.98 14.76 -20.34
C LYS A 138 -0.38 15.42 -19.09
N ARG A 139 -1.25 15.84 -18.15
CA ARG A 139 -0.83 16.40 -16.85
C ARG A 139 -0.15 15.33 -16.00
N LEU A 140 -0.72 14.14 -15.95
CA LEU A 140 -0.16 13.01 -15.20
C LEU A 140 1.21 12.58 -15.73
N VAL A 141 1.42 12.51 -17.06
CA VAL A 141 2.73 12.17 -17.63
C VAL A 141 3.81 13.15 -17.15
N LYS A 142 3.54 14.45 -17.15
CA LYS A 142 4.47 15.46 -16.62
C LYS A 142 4.74 15.30 -15.12
N TYR A 143 3.72 14.93 -14.36
CA TYR A 143 3.88 14.63 -12.94
C TYR A 143 4.76 13.39 -12.71
N ILE A 144 4.59 12.34 -13.52
CA ILE A 144 5.43 11.14 -13.45
C ILE A 144 6.89 11.48 -13.82
N GLU A 145 7.12 12.27 -14.87
CA GLU A 145 8.46 12.77 -15.22
C GLU A 145 9.12 13.51 -14.04
N TYR A 146 8.35 14.38 -13.36
CA TYR A 146 8.80 15.08 -12.16
C TYR A 146 9.16 14.10 -11.03
N CYS A 147 8.33 13.11 -10.73
CA CYS A 147 8.60 12.11 -9.71
C CYS A 147 9.83 11.23 -10.05
N GLN A 148 9.99 10.86 -11.31
CA GLN A 148 11.11 10.04 -11.78
C GLN A 148 12.44 10.78 -11.72
N LYS A 149 12.43 12.09 -12.03
CA LYS A 149 13.63 12.92 -12.07
C LYS A 149 14.39 12.93 -10.75
N ASP A 150 13.68 13.03 -9.63
CA ASP A 150 14.25 13.20 -8.30
C ASP A 150 14.00 11.97 -7.39
N ASP A 151 13.48 10.87 -7.97
CA ASP A 151 13.14 9.61 -7.29
C ASP A 151 12.30 9.86 -6.02
N LEU A 152 11.20 10.60 -6.20
CA LEU A 152 10.35 11.04 -5.11
C LEU A 152 9.60 9.89 -4.44
N ILE A 153 9.41 9.99 -3.13
CA ILE A 153 8.52 9.13 -2.37
C ILE A 153 7.10 9.69 -2.49
N CYS A 154 6.21 8.91 -3.08
CA CYS A 154 4.79 9.22 -3.16
C CYS A 154 3.98 8.23 -2.33
N ASN A 155 2.89 8.69 -1.71
CA ASN A 155 1.87 7.79 -1.17
C ASN A 155 0.57 7.87 -1.96
N CYS A 156 -0.47 7.17 -1.47
CA CYS A 156 -1.82 7.27 -2.01
C CYS A 156 -2.84 7.47 -0.88
N ALA A 157 -3.38 8.67 -0.79
CA ALA A 157 -4.49 9.03 0.08
C ALA A 157 -5.82 8.63 -0.58
N GLN A 158 -6.19 7.35 -0.50
CA GLN A 158 -7.41 6.86 -1.14
C GLN A 158 -8.59 6.77 -0.18
N THR A 159 -8.42 6.21 1.01
CA THR A 159 -9.52 5.90 1.92
C THR A 159 -10.12 7.16 2.52
N ASP A 160 -11.38 7.47 2.19
CA ASP A 160 -12.13 8.55 2.83
C ASP A 160 -12.52 8.17 4.27
N VAL A 161 -12.81 9.17 5.11
CA VAL A 161 -13.34 8.95 6.47
C VAL A 161 -14.75 8.34 6.44
N LYS A 162 -15.43 8.41 5.29
CA LYS A 162 -16.66 7.68 4.90
C LYS A 162 -17.95 8.11 5.62
N GLY A 163 -17.92 9.01 6.57
CA GLY A 163 -19.09 9.50 7.27
C GLY A 163 -20.03 8.40 7.79
N SER A 164 -21.34 8.60 7.65
CA SER A 164 -22.34 7.59 8.05
C SER A 164 -22.35 6.39 7.11
N ARG A 165 -22.31 5.17 7.68
CA ARG A 165 -22.45 3.90 6.95
C ARG A 165 -23.89 3.42 6.79
N ASN A 166 -24.87 4.22 7.21
CA ASN A 166 -26.28 3.90 7.02
C ASN A 166 -26.59 3.82 5.50
N PRO A 167 -27.27 2.76 5.01
CA PRO A 167 -27.59 2.60 3.59
C PRO A 167 -28.34 3.77 2.93
N LYS A 168 -29.07 4.59 3.70
CA LYS A 168 -29.72 5.80 3.18
C LYS A 168 -28.71 6.85 2.69
N TYR A 169 -27.47 6.83 3.20
CA TYR A 169 -26.39 7.75 2.83
C TYR A 169 -25.33 7.07 1.92
N LYS A 170 -25.76 6.18 1.06
CA LYS A 170 -24.86 5.38 0.20
C LYS A 170 -24.04 6.18 -0.81
N ARG A 171 -24.47 7.38 -1.19
CA ARG A 171 -23.77 8.29 -2.11
C ARG A 171 -22.98 9.35 -1.35
N ALA A 172 -21.95 9.93 -1.98
CA ALA A 172 -21.13 10.96 -1.37
C ALA A 172 -21.95 12.22 -1.06
N HIS A 173 -22.70 12.73 -2.05
CA HIS A 173 -23.57 13.91 -1.90
C HIS A 173 -24.72 13.73 -0.89
N MET A 174 -25.01 12.49 -0.46
CA MET A 174 -26.08 12.21 0.50
C MET A 174 -25.60 12.21 1.94
N GLN A 175 -24.31 12.33 2.19
CA GLN A 175 -23.76 12.31 3.55
C GLN A 175 -24.26 13.51 4.37
N PRO A 176 -24.49 13.32 5.68
CA PRO A 176 -24.87 14.44 6.57
C PRO A 176 -23.80 15.55 6.60
N ASP A 177 -22.53 15.16 6.50
CA ASP A 177 -21.39 16.05 6.42
C ASP A 177 -20.70 15.84 5.06
N PRO A 178 -20.72 16.83 4.16
CA PRO A 178 -20.10 16.73 2.84
C PRO A 178 -18.58 16.51 2.94
N ASP A 179 -17.92 17.04 3.97
CA ASP A 179 -16.46 16.96 4.16
C ASP A 179 -15.98 15.54 4.57
N SER A 180 -16.93 14.59 4.78
CA SER A 180 -16.62 13.17 4.95
C SER A 180 -15.96 12.53 3.74
N PHE A 181 -15.96 13.18 2.61
CA PHE A 181 -15.27 12.82 1.37
C PHE A 181 -14.56 14.05 0.82
N VAL A 182 -13.35 13.85 0.32
CA VAL A 182 -12.65 14.94 -0.38
C VAL A 182 -13.44 15.34 -1.62
N HIS A 183 -13.72 16.63 -1.75
CA HIS A 183 -14.51 17.18 -2.84
C HIS A 183 -14.00 18.55 -3.29
N VAL A 184 -14.43 18.94 -4.48
CA VAL A 184 -14.15 20.26 -5.07
C VAL A 184 -15.13 21.28 -4.50
N VAL A 185 -14.60 22.35 -3.91
CA VAL A 185 -15.39 23.49 -3.38
C VAL A 185 -15.57 24.55 -4.46
N GLU A 186 -14.50 24.87 -5.18
CA GLU A 186 -14.47 25.91 -6.20
C GLU A 186 -13.52 25.56 -7.35
N THR A 187 -13.80 26.05 -8.56
CA THR A 187 -12.99 25.87 -9.77
C THR A 187 -12.56 27.20 -10.35
N ASP A 188 -11.56 27.21 -11.21
CA ASP A 188 -11.00 28.39 -11.88
C ASP A 188 -10.46 29.48 -10.94
N VAL A 189 -10.04 29.08 -9.75
CA VAL A 189 -9.46 29.97 -8.74
C VAL A 189 -8.04 30.36 -9.11
N ASP A 190 -7.69 31.63 -8.90
CA ASP A 190 -6.31 32.12 -9.02
C ASP A 190 -5.48 31.71 -7.78
N GLY A 191 -4.27 31.21 -8.00
CA GLY A 191 -3.37 30.80 -6.94
C GLY A 191 -1.93 30.72 -7.39
N ILE A 192 -1.09 30.13 -6.55
CA ILE A 192 0.34 29.95 -6.83
C ILE A 192 0.59 28.43 -7.02
N GLY A 193 1.19 28.08 -8.16
CA GLY A 193 1.55 26.70 -8.48
C GLY A 193 2.73 26.17 -7.66
N THR A 194 3.01 24.87 -7.80
CA THR A 194 4.14 24.21 -7.11
C THR A 194 5.51 24.74 -7.57
N ASP A 195 5.57 25.46 -8.69
CA ASP A 195 6.75 26.14 -9.21
C ASP A 195 6.88 27.61 -8.71
N GLY A 196 5.98 28.03 -7.83
CA GLY A 196 5.94 29.39 -7.27
C GLY A 196 5.35 30.45 -8.19
N LYS A 197 4.76 30.07 -9.33
CA LYS A 197 4.18 31.02 -10.29
C LYS A 197 2.65 31.11 -10.18
N PRO A 198 2.06 32.28 -10.54
CA PRO A 198 0.62 32.41 -10.65
C PRO A 198 0.02 31.43 -11.66
N CYS A 199 -1.06 30.76 -11.27
CA CYS A 199 -1.78 29.80 -12.11
C CYS A 199 -3.25 29.70 -11.70
N LYS A 200 -4.05 29.00 -12.52
CA LYS A 200 -5.42 28.61 -12.19
C LYS A 200 -5.43 27.20 -11.56
N GLY A 201 -6.45 26.96 -10.73
CA GLY A 201 -6.66 25.66 -10.10
C GLY A 201 -8.05 25.51 -9.48
N ILE A 202 -8.15 24.55 -8.57
CA ILE A 202 -9.37 24.24 -7.83
C ILE A 202 -9.11 24.36 -6.33
N ILE A 203 -10.17 24.58 -5.54
CA ILE A 203 -10.13 24.43 -4.07
C ILE A 203 -10.76 23.09 -3.70
N VAL A 204 -10.07 22.32 -2.86
CA VAL A 204 -10.58 21.05 -2.34
C VAL A 204 -10.69 21.07 -0.83
N ARG A 205 -11.70 20.34 -0.29
CA ARG A 205 -11.95 20.18 1.13
C ARG A 205 -12.32 18.75 1.45
N GLY A 206 -12.05 18.31 2.71
CA GLY A 206 -12.38 16.99 3.21
C GLY A 206 -11.19 16.27 3.82
N ALA A 207 -11.33 14.97 4.09
CA ALA A 207 -10.26 14.22 4.74
C ALA A 207 -10.12 12.78 4.22
N LYS A 208 -8.90 12.27 4.31
CA LYS A 208 -8.52 10.87 4.05
C LYS A 208 -8.00 10.24 5.34
N ILE A 209 -8.26 8.95 5.55
CA ILE A 209 -7.82 8.20 6.73
C ILE A 209 -7.09 6.92 6.33
N CYS A 210 -6.35 6.32 7.27
CA CYS A 210 -5.46 5.19 6.98
C CYS A 210 -4.46 5.56 5.88
N ASN A 211 -3.89 6.75 6.02
CA ASN A 211 -2.94 7.28 5.04
C ASN A 211 -1.52 7.07 5.56
N SER A 212 -1.04 5.84 5.40
CA SER A 212 0.30 5.44 5.83
C SER A 212 1.35 6.32 5.16
N ASN A 213 2.43 6.61 5.89
CA ASN A 213 3.61 7.38 5.49
C ASN A 213 3.38 8.86 5.05
N ALA A 214 2.16 9.37 5.00
CA ALA A 214 1.91 10.76 4.58
C ALA A 214 2.76 11.81 5.33
N PRO A 215 3.08 11.66 6.63
CA PRO A 215 3.95 12.61 7.32
C PRO A 215 5.41 12.68 6.82
N TYR A 216 5.87 11.70 6.04
CA TYR A 216 7.25 11.60 5.56
C TYR A 216 7.36 11.20 4.08
N VAL A 217 6.44 11.65 3.26
CA VAL A 217 6.52 11.51 1.79
C VAL A 217 6.78 12.86 1.13
N ASP A 218 7.37 12.84 -0.05
CA ASP A 218 7.56 14.04 -0.87
C ASP A 218 6.20 14.52 -1.41
N GLU A 219 5.35 13.58 -1.89
CA GLU A 219 4.10 13.87 -2.59
C GLU A 219 2.95 13.00 -2.08
N ILE A 220 1.77 13.59 -1.95
CA ILE A 220 0.52 12.92 -1.61
C ILE A 220 -0.36 12.86 -2.86
N ILE A 221 -0.58 11.64 -3.39
CA ILE A 221 -1.53 11.39 -4.47
C ILE A 221 -2.90 11.11 -3.84
N VAL A 222 -3.93 11.82 -4.27
CA VAL A 222 -5.30 11.70 -3.74
C VAL A 222 -6.20 11.09 -4.79
N ASN A 223 -6.85 9.98 -4.44
CA ASN A 223 -7.78 9.26 -5.30
C ASN A 223 -9.17 9.13 -4.65
N PRO A 224 -10.26 9.10 -5.43
CA PRO A 224 -11.60 8.77 -4.92
C PRO A 224 -11.71 7.28 -4.57
N THR A 225 -12.67 6.91 -3.68
CA THR A 225 -12.86 5.52 -3.22
C THR A 225 -14.13 4.85 -3.71
N LYS A 226 -15.02 5.56 -4.41
CA LYS A 226 -16.37 5.06 -4.73
C LYS A 226 -16.72 5.20 -6.20
N PHE A 227 -17.68 4.38 -6.62
CA PHE A 227 -18.43 4.65 -7.85
C PHE A 227 -19.29 5.91 -7.66
N MET A 228 -19.14 6.85 -8.57
CA MET A 228 -19.79 8.14 -8.56
C MET A 228 -20.62 8.35 -9.82
N GLY A 229 -21.75 9.06 -9.68
CA GLY A 229 -22.60 9.47 -10.77
C GLY A 229 -22.55 10.99 -10.97
N PRO A 230 -23.37 11.54 -11.87
CA PRO A 230 -23.42 12.98 -12.10
C PRO A 230 -23.71 13.81 -10.84
N ASP A 231 -24.54 13.29 -9.93
CA ASP A 231 -24.87 13.97 -8.66
C ASP A 231 -23.69 13.99 -7.66
N ASP A 232 -22.67 13.16 -7.88
CA ASP A 232 -21.45 13.09 -7.07
C ASP A 232 -20.25 13.76 -7.78
N ALA A 233 -20.48 14.62 -8.77
CA ALA A 233 -19.43 15.18 -9.62
C ALA A 233 -18.35 15.92 -8.82
N ASP A 234 -18.71 16.65 -7.78
CA ASP A 234 -17.78 17.39 -6.92
C ASP A 234 -16.83 16.48 -6.16
N TYR A 235 -17.24 15.23 -5.87
CA TYR A 235 -16.47 14.22 -5.15
C TYR A 235 -15.57 13.36 -6.06
N ALA A 236 -15.77 13.45 -7.37
CA ALA A 236 -14.99 12.74 -8.37
C ALA A 236 -13.71 13.53 -8.69
N VAL A 237 -12.79 13.60 -7.75
CA VAL A 237 -11.54 14.36 -7.85
C VAL A 237 -10.32 13.49 -7.55
N ALA A 238 -9.26 13.63 -8.39
CA ALA A 238 -7.95 13.04 -8.16
C ALA A 238 -6.87 14.07 -8.48
N PHE A 239 -5.87 14.17 -7.62
CA PHE A 239 -4.81 15.16 -7.71
C PHE A 239 -3.56 14.72 -6.94
N ALA A 240 -2.46 15.48 -7.06
CA ALA A 240 -1.28 15.30 -6.21
C ALA A 240 -0.76 16.64 -5.70
N LEU A 241 -0.28 16.64 -4.44
CA LEU A 241 0.30 17.82 -3.77
C LEU A 241 1.55 17.42 -2.99
N PRO A 242 2.52 18.34 -2.83
CA PRO A 242 3.61 18.16 -1.88
C PRO A 242 3.10 17.84 -0.47
N GLY A 243 3.83 16.99 0.28
CA GLY A 243 3.42 16.55 1.61
C GLY A 243 3.24 17.67 2.64
N ASP A 244 3.82 18.84 2.40
CA ASP A 244 3.76 20.04 3.24
C ASP A 244 2.99 21.20 2.59
N TRP A 245 2.12 20.91 1.59
CA TRP A 245 1.35 21.92 0.87
C TRP A 245 0.43 22.73 1.79
N ASP A 246 0.25 24.01 1.49
CA ASP A 246 -0.60 24.89 2.29
C ASP A 246 -2.05 24.37 2.30
N GLY A 247 -2.65 24.28 3.49
CA GLY A 247 -3.98 23.68 3.72
C GLY A 247 -3.96 22.18 3.99
N VAL A 248 -2.86 21.47 3.74
CA VAL A 248 -2.72 20.06 4.14
C VAL A 248 -2.33 19.97 5.62
N LYS A 249 -3.13 19.27 6.42
CA LYS A 249 -2.89 19.01 7.84
C LYS A 249 -2.87 17.52 8.11
N LEU A 250 -1.80 17.03 8.74
CA LEU A 250 -1.55 15.62 8.98
C LEU A 250 -1.66 15.31 10.47
N MET A 251 -2.78 14.69 10.89
CA MET A 251 -2.95 14.22 12.27
C MET A 251 -2.28 12.85 12.39
N ALA A 252 -1.09 12.83 12.99
CA ALA A 252 -0.19 11.69 12.98
C ALA A 252 -0.44 10.70 14.13
N LEU A 253 -0.32 9.41 13.82
CA LEU A 253 -0.25 8.31 14.77
C LEU A 253 1.04 7.52 14.49
N PRO A 254 2.15 7.80 15.19
CA PRO A 254 3.34 6.99 15.08
C PRO A 254 3.10 5.57 15.57
N GLY A 255 3.56 4.58 14.82
CA GLY A 255 3.73 3.22 15.30
C GLY A 255 4.81 3.21 16.38
N LEU A 256 4.40 2.94 17.62
CA LEU A 256 5.33 2.98 18.74
C LEU A 256 6.10 1.67 18.83
N HIS A 257 7.42 1.78 18.81
CA HIS A 257 8.33 0.73 19.26
C HIS A 257 8.78 1.00 20.67
N HIS A 258 9.02 -0.07 21.41
CA HIS A 258 9.85 0.05 22.60
C HIS A 258 11.24 0.53 22.18
N LYS A 259 11.62 1.72 22.65
CA LYS A 259 12.94 2.28 22.37
C LYS A 259 14.00 1.33 22.92
N ARG A 260 14.92 0.90 22.06
CA ARG A 260 16.08 0.10 22.44
C ARG A 260 17.25 1.03 22.76
N THR A 261 17.93 0.75 23.85
CA THR A 261 19.07 1.56 24.33
C THR A 261 20.39 0.81 24.29
N HIS A 262 20.35 -0.51 24.29
CA HIS A 262 21.51 -1.38 24.29
C HIS A 262 21.61 -2.27 23.04
N ILE A 263 20.48 -2.63 22.44
CA ILE A 263 20.44 -3.48 21.25
C ILE A 263 20.40 -2.64 19.99
N GLU A 264 21.50 -2.62 19.25
CA GLU A 264 21.54 -2.15 17.87
C GLU A 264 21.21 -3.29 16.92
N ALA A 265 20.06 -3.24 16.26
CA ALA A 265 19.63 -4.24 15.31
C ALA A 265 18.57 -3.65 14.34
N PRO A 266 18.44 -4.17 13.11
CA PRO A 266 17.45 -3.68 12.14
C PRO A 266 16.03 -3.61 12.70
N PHE A 267 15.59 -4.63 13.44
CA PHE A 267 14.23 -4.67 14.00
C PHE A 267 13.93 -3.50 14.96
N ALA A 268 14.94 -2.95 15.62
CA ALA A 268 14.79 -1.84 16.56
C ALA A 268 14.57 -0.48 15.86
N ASN A 269 14.76 -0.41 14.55
CA ASN A 269 14.68 0.82 13.77
C ASN A 269 13.44 0.89 12.89
N ILE A 270 12.67 -0.20 12.75
CA ILE A 270 11.49 -0.27 11.88
C ILE A 270 10.32 0.46 12.54
N GLY A 271 9.54 1.18 11.75
CA GLY A 271 8.31 1.84 12.21
C GLY A 271 7.50 2.42 11.07
N ASP A 272 6.39 3.05 11.42
CA ASP A 272 5.58 3.84 10.51
C ASP A 272 4.94 5.04 11.21
N VAL A 273 4.30 5.89 10.43
CA VAL A 273 3.40 6.92 10.94
C VAL A 273 2.17 6.96 10.05
N GLU A 274 1.05 6.55 10.61
CA GLU A 274 -0.26 6.69 9.99
C GLU A 274 -0.78 8.12 10.14
N SER A 275 -1.69 8.54 9.26
CA SER A 275 -2.33 9.84 9.41
C SER A 275 -3.80 9.88 9.02
N LEU A 276 -4.54 10.74 9.72
CA LEU A 276 -5.72 11.40 9.18
C LEU A 276 -5.22 12.64 8.42
N THR A 277 -5.37 12.64 7.11
CA THR A 277 -4.92 13.71 6.21
C THR A 277 -6.10 14.61 5.87
N ILE A 278 -6.05 15.86 6.31
CA ILE A 278 -7.11 16.86 6.14
C ILE A 278 -6.68 17.85 5.05
N PHE A 279 -7.59 18.13 4.15
CA PHE A 279 -7.50 19.16 3.13
C PHE A 279 -8.43 20.30 3.55
N ASP A 280 -7.87 21.39 4.06
CA ASP A 280 -8.59 22.54 4.62
C ASP A 280 -8.54 23.69 3.62
N ASP A 281 -9.49 23.69 2.69
CA ASP A 281 -9.55 24.62 1.55
C ASP A 281 -8.24 24.72 0.76
N CYS A 282 -7.69 23.53 0.44
CA CYS A 282 -6.42 23.45 -0.28
C CYS A 282 -6.58 23.88 -1.74
N PHE A 283 -5.75 24.84 -2.16
CA PHE A 283 -5.59 25.16 -3.58
C PHE A 283 -4.82 24.02 -4.27
N VAL A 284 -5.36 23.51 -5.38
CA VAL A 284 -4.72 22.51 -6.24
C VAL A 284 -4.58 23.12 -7.63
N PRO A 285 -3.36 23.37 -8.11
CA PRO A 285 -3.13 23.92 -9.45
C PRO A 285 -3.57 22.89 -10.51
N TYR A 286 -4.10 23.35 -11.64
CA TYR A 286 -4.66 22.46 -12.67
C TYR A 286 -3.66 21.45 -13.25
N ASP A 287 -2.38 21.76 -13.27
CA ASP A 287 -1.33 20.82 -13.71
C ASP A 287 -1.15 19.63 -12.76
N ARG A 288 -1.71 19.72 -11.55
CA ARG A 288 -1.73 18.68 -10.52
C ARG A 288 -3.10 18.00 -10.38
N VAL A 289 -4.09 18.38 -11.20
CA VAL A 289 -5.44 17.76 -11.23
C VAL A 289 -5.49 16.70 -12.32
N PHE A 290 -5.76 15.46 -11.92
CA PHE A 290 -5.81 14.27 -12.80
C PHE A 290 -7.23 13.74 -12.99
N MET A 291 -8.19 14.29 -12.29
CA MET A 291 -9.63 14.05 -12.45
C MET A 291 -10.41 15.16 -11.75
N CYS A 292 -11.42 15.71 -12.42
CA CYS A 292 -12.35 16.67 -11.82
C CYS A 292 -13.73 16.51 -12.49
N GLY A 293 -14.65 15.86 -11.78
CA GLY A 293 -16.01 15.63 -12.32
C GLY A 293 -16.86 16.88 -12.41
N ARG A 294 -16.49 17.93 -11.68
CA ARG A 294 -17.18 19.23 -11.72
C ARG A 294 -16.87 19.99 -13.02
N ASP A 295 -15.66 19.87 -13.55
CA ASP A 295 -15.23 20.62 -14.74
C ASP A 295 -15.74 20.00 -16.05
N HIS A 296 -15.97 18.67 -16.07
CA HIS A 296 -16.31 17.95 -17.30
C HIS A 296 -17.41 16.91 -17.07
N GLU A 297 -18.48 17.01 -17.87
CA GLU A 297 -19.55 16.02 -17.87
C GLU A 297 -19.00 14.62 -18.23
N GLY A 298 -19.48 13.59 -17.53
CA GLY A 298 -19.09 12.19 -17.76
C GLY A 298 -17.83 11.74 -17.03
N VAL A 299 -17.03 12.64 -16.46
CA VAL A 299 -15.80 12.29 -15.74
C VAL A 299 -16.07 11.54 -14.43
N ALA A 300 -17.14 11.88 -13.71
CA ALA A 300 -17.46 11.31 -12.40
C ALA A 300 -17.52 9.76 -12.39
N ARG A 301 -17.91 9.12 -13.48
CA ARG A 301 -17.97 7.65 -13.60
C ARG A 301 -16.60 6.98 -13.50
N TYR A 302 -15.52 7.70 -13.83
CA TYR A 302 -14.15 7.19 -13.76
C TYR A 302 -13.61 7.08 -12.32
N ALA A 303 -14.25 7.73 -11.35
CA ALA A 303 -13.86 7.68 -9.95
C ALA A 303 -13.84 6.24 -9.40
N GLY A 304 -14.92 5.47 -9.63
CA GLY A 304 -14.99 4.07 -9.23
C GLY A 304 -14.02 3.17 -9.99
N TYR A 305 -13.79 3.47 -11.27
CA TYR A 305 -12.81 2.77 -12.09
C TYR A 305 -11.39 3.00 -11.56
N LEU A 306 -11.02 4.23 -11.20
CA LEU A 306 -9.74 4.56 -10.59
C LEU A 306 -9.54 3.84 -9.25
N ALA A 307 -10.57 3.83 -8.40
CA ALA A 307 -10.50 3.11 -7.12
C ALA A 307 -10.25 1.60 -7.30
N LEU A 308 -10.87 0.98 -8.29
CA LEU A 308 -10.65 -0.44 -8.61
C LEU A 308 -9.27 -0.68 -9.19
N MET A 309 -8.79 0.17 -10.10
CA MET A 309 -7.46 0.03 -10.70
C MET A 309 -6.35 0.18 -9.67
N PHE A 310 -6.45 1.16 -8.76
CA PHE A 310 -5.51 1.25 -7.64
C PHE A 310 -5.50 -0.01 -6.79
N ALA A 311 -6.69 -0.46 -6.35
CA ALA A 311 -6.80 -1.68 -5.55
C ALA A 311 -6.22 -2.91 -6.30
N HIS A 312 -6.38 -2.98 -7.61
CA HIS A 312 -5.86 -4.05 -8.45
C HIS A 312 -4.32 -4.09 -8.46
N TYR A 313 -3.67 -2.96 -8.78
CA TYR A 313 -2.21 -2.87 -8.75
C TYR A 313 -1.65 -3.09 -7.35
N HIS A 314 -2.31 -2.53 -6.33
CA HIS A 314 -1.87 -2.67 -4.94
C HIS A 314 -2.02 -4.09 -4.41
N ARG A 315 -3.07 -4.83 -4.81
CA ARG A 315 -3.21 -6.26 -4.48
C ARG A 315 -2.16 -7.12 -5.18
N HIS A 316 -1.71 -6.72 -6.37
CA HIS A 316 -0.57 -7.37 -7.01
C HIS A 316 0.75 -7.09 -6.26
N SER A 317 1.03 -5.85 -5.86
CA SER A 317 2.16 -5.52 -4.97
C SER A 317 2.09 -6.32 -3.66
N TYR A 318 0.89 -6.50 -3.12
CA TYR A 318 0.64 -7.25 -1.90
C TYR A 318 1.08 -8.72 -2.00
N THR A 319 1.00 -9.34 -3.19
CA THR A 319 1.48 -10.72 -3.37
C THR A 319 3.01 -10.85 -3.24
N GLY A 320 3.76 -9.78 -3.44
CA GLY A 320 5.19 -9.72 -3.10
C GLY A 320 5.42 -9.36 -1.64
N CYS A 321 4.80 -8.27 -1.17
CA CYS A 321 4.92 -7.78 0.20
C CYS A 321 4.52 -8.82 1.24
N LYS A 322 3.33 -9.42 1.12
CA LYS A 322 2.84 -10.39 2.11
C LYS A 322 3.63 -11.69 2.08
N THR A 323 4.08 -12.13 0.91
CA THR A 323 5.01 -13.26 0.82
C THR A 323 6.24 -13.00 1.70
N ALA A 324 6.87 -11.83 1.56
CA ALA A 324 8.03 -11.47 2.37
C ALA A 324 7.71 -11.39 3.88
N VAL A 325 6.56 -10.83 4.26
CA VAL A 325 6.12 -10.78 5.66
C VAL A 325 5.94 -12.18 6.23
N SER A 326 5.31 -13.09 5.48
CA SER A 326 5.17 -14.50 5.89
C SER A 326 6.52 -15.22 5.99
N GLU A 327 7.46 -14.94 5.07
CA GLU A 327 8.84 -15.47 5.13
C GLU A 327 9.61 -14.95 6.33
N VAL A 328 9.46 -13.67 6.68
CA VAL A 328 10.05 -13.10 7.89
C VAL A 328 9.48 -13.81 9.13
N ILE A 329 8.16 -14.00 9.20
CA ILE A 329 7.53 -14.71 10.32
C ILE A 329 8.00 -16.18 10.36
N ALA A 330 8.08 -16.87 9.22
CA ALA A 330 8.60 -18.23 9.14
C ALA A 330 10.07 -18.33 9.61
N SER A 331 10.90 -17.36 9.21
CA SER A 331 12.31 -17.30 9.64
C SER A 331 12.43 -17.05 11.15
N GLN A 332 11.59 -16.17 11.69
CA GLN A 332 11.51 -15.91 13.14
C GLN A 332 11.02 -17.16 13.89
N ALA A 333 10.00 -17.85 13.36
CA ALA A 333 9.49 -19.11 13.90
C ALA A 333 10.54 -20.20 13.92
N ALA A 334 11.32 -20.35 12.85
CA ALA A 334 12.42 -21.31 12.77
C ALA A 334 13.54 -20.97 13.78
N LEU A 335 13.93 -19.69 13.85
CA LEU A 335 14.99 -19.25 14.76
C LEU A 335 14.58 -19.40 16.24
N VAL A 336 13.34 -19.03 16.59
CA VAL A 336 12.88 -19.19 17.99
C VAL A 336 12.71 -20.67 18.36
N ALA A 337 12.36 -21.54 17.40
CA ALA A 337 12.33 -22.98 17.61
C ALA A 337 13.73 -23.55 17.89
N ASP A 338 14.76 -23.07 17.20
CA ASP A 338 16.16 -23.44 17.49
C ASP A 338 16.59 -22.94 18.88
N VAL A 339 16.31 -21.70 19.21
CA VAL A 339 16.63 -21.12 20.53
C VAL A 339 15.90 -21.85 21.67
N ASN A 340 14.70 -22.36 21.41
CA ASN A 340 13.94 -23.17 22.37
C ASN A 340 14.32 -24.66 22.37
N ASP A 341 15.26 -25.09 21.50
CA ASP A 341 15.72 -26.48 21.31
C ASP A 341 14.59 -27.46 20.91
N ILE A 342 13.62 -26.98 20.12
CA ILE A 342 12.43 -27.74 19.66
C ILE A 342 12.29 -27.82 18.13
N ALA A 343 13.28 -27.33 17.37
CA ALA A 343 13.17 -27.24 15.90
C ALA A 343 12.98 -28.56 15.17
N ARG A 344 13.32 -29.70 15.82
CA ARG A 344 13.19 -31.03 15.25
C ARG A 344 11.82 -31.70 15.50
N GLU A 345 11.02 -31.12 16.38
CA GLU A 345 9.71 -31.65 16.74
C GLU A 345 8.73 -31.56 15.55
N SER A 346 7.98 -32.63 15.30
CA SER A 346 7.10 -32.74 14.14
C SER A 346 6.03 -31.66 14.08
N HIS A 347 5.39 -31.37 15.23
CA HIS A 347 4.37 -30.34 15.34
C HIS A 347 4.90 -28.91 15.14
N VAL A 348 6.17 -28.66 15.48
CA VAL A 348 6.85 -27.37 15.22
C VAL A 348 7.09 -27.21 13.72
N ARG A 349 7.61 -28.25 13.09
CA ARG A 349 7.86 -28.25 11.63
C ARG A 349 6.58 -28.13 10.82
N GLU A 350 5.49 -28.74 11.25
CA GLU A 350 4.17 -28.59 10.63
C GLU A 350 3.71 -27.13 10.66
N LYS A 351 3.78 -26.46 11.80
CA LYS A 351 3.41 -25.04 11.96
C LYS A 351 4.25 -24.11 11.06
N ILE A 352 5.54 -24.33 10.96
CA ILE A 352 6.41 -23.54 10.08
C ILE A 352 6.05 -23.81 8.61
N CYS A 353 5.75 -25.06 8.26
CA CYS A 353 5.35 -25.48 6.92
C CYS A 353 4.06 -24.75 6.48
N ASP A 354 3.08 -24.58 7.35
CA ASP A 354 1.82 -23.89 7.04
C ASP A 354 2.06 -22.41 6.65
N ILE A 355 2.99 -21.73 7.35
CA ILE A 355 3.38 -20.35 7.00
C ILE A 355 4.07 -20.33 5.62
N ILE A 356 5.02 -21.24 5.38
CA ILE A 356 5.74 -21.35 4.11
C ILE A 356 4.75 -21.65 2.96
N GLN A 357 3.82 -22.58 3.15
CA GLN A 357 2.80 -22.89 2.14
C GLN A 357 1.98 -21.65 1.78
N THR A 358 1.58 -20.87 2.77
CA THR A 358 0.84 -19.62 2.53
C THR A 358 1.68 -18.64 1.73
N ALA A 359 2.94 -18.43 2.09
CA ALA A 359 3.87 -17.55 1.39
C ALA A 359 4.00 -17.94 -0.10
N GLU A 360 4.28 -19.21 -0.37
CA GLU A 360 4.46 -19.74 -1.73
C GLU A 360 3.20 -19.62 -2.59
N LEU A 361 2.02 -19.94 -2.04
CA LEU A 361 0.76 -19.84 -2.78
C LEU A 361 0.39 -18.37 -3.08
N VAL A 362 0.67 -17.46 -2.16
CA VAL A 362 0.45 -16.01 -2.38
C VAL A 362 1.38 -15.49 -3.46
N PHE A 363 2.65 -15.88 -3.45
CA PHE A 363 3.61 -15.49 -4.47
C PHE A 363 3.24 -16.04 -5.85
N ALA A 364 2.94 -17.33 -5.94
CA ALA A 364 2.51 -17.98 -7.18
C ALA A 364 1.25 -17.34 -7.78
N ALA A 365 0.30 -16.88 -6.94
CA ALA A 365 -0.87 -16.14 -7.43
C ALA A 365 -0.50 -14.82 -8.11
N GLY A 366 0.50 -14.09 -7.60
CA GLY A 366 1.01 -12.87 -8.21
C GLY A 366 1.75 -13.11 -9.52
N GLU A 367 2.62 -14.14 -9.57
CA GLU A 367 3.28 -14.55 -10.82
C GLU A 367 2.26 -14.96 -11.89
N ALA A 368 1.29 -15.79 -11.53
CA ALA A 368 0.21 -16.18 -12.44
C ALA A 368 -0.60 -14.95 -12.89
N ALA A 369 -0.84 -13.97 -12.01
CA ALA A 369 -1.52 -12.72 -12.37
C ALA A 369 -0.72 -11.90 -13.40
N ALA A 370 0.60 -11.86 -13.29
CA ALA A 370 1.47 -11.21 -14.26
C ALA A 370 1.48 -11.95 -15.61
N HIS A 371 1.54 -13.29 -15.60
CA HIS A 371 1.50 -14.11 -16.82
C HIS A 371 0.16 -14.01 -17.57
N HIS A 372 -0.94 -13.75 -16.87
CA HIS A 372 -2.27 -13.52 -17.45
C HIS A 372 -2.61 -12.03 -17.59
N ALA A 373 -1.62 -11.15 -17.52
CA ALA A 373 -1.81 -9.71 -17.66
C ALA A 373 -2.30 -9.33 -19.05
N THR A 374 -3.03 -8.21 -19.12
CA THR A 374 -3.58 -7.67 -20.36
C THR A 374 -2.97 -6.30 -20.63
N GLN A 375 -2.56 -6.05 -21.87
CA GLN A 375 -2.16 -4.71 -22.30
C GLN A 375 -3.38 -3.84 -22.55
N PHE A 376 -3.40 -2.66 -21.95
CA PHE A 376 -4.46 -1.66 -22.10
C PHE A 376 -4.13 -0.67 -23.24
N PRO A 377 -5.12 0.06 -23.77
CA PRO A 377 -4.89 1.05 -24.84
C PRO A 377 -3.89 2.15 -24.52
N SER A 378 -3.68 2.45 -23.24
CA SER A 378 -2.60 3.33 -22.77
C SER A 378 -1.19 2.76 -23.00
N GLY A 379 -1.07 1.51 -23.47
CA GLY A 379 0.19 0.77 -23.58
C GLY A 379 0.61 0.06 -22.29
N GLN A 380 -0.06 0.32 -21.21
CA GLN A 380 0.25 -0.22 -19.89
C GLN A 380 -0.24 -1.67 -19.75
N TRP A 381 0.50 -2.49 -18.99
CA TRP A 381 0.12 -3.85 -18.66
C TRP A 381 -0.55 -3.90 -17.28
N VAL A 382 -1.69 -4.59 -17.22
CA VAL A 382 -2.54 -4.72 -16.05
C VAL A 382 -2.59 -6.20 -15.65
N PRO A 383 -2.22 -6.58 -14.40
CA PRO A 383 -2.22 -7.97 -13.97
C PRO A 383 -3.64 -8.56 -13.94
N ASP A 384 -3.77 -9.89 -13.90
CA ASP A 384 -5.08 -10.55 -13.81
C ASP A 384 -5.75 -10.26 -12.46
N GLU A 385 -6.97 -9.72 -12.51
CA GLU A 385 -7.68 -9.25 -11.34
C GLU A 385 -8.13 -10.40 -10.41
N VAL A 386 -8.50 -11.56 -10.95
CA VAL A 386 -8.96 -12.68 -10.13
C VAL A 386 -7.81 -13.29 -9.35
N LEU A 387 -6.67 -13.49 -10.00
CA LEU A 387 -5.49 -14.06 -9.37
C LEU A 387 -4.88 -13.13 -8.31
N THR A 388 -4.82 -11.82 -8.58
CA THR A 388 -4.37 -10.84 -7.57
C THR A 388 -5.28 -10.85 -6.34
N ASN A 389 -6.60 -10.94 -6.55
CA ASN A 389 -7.56 -11.02 -5.44
C ASN A 389 -7.49 -12.35 -4.69
N ALA A 390 -7.24 -13.47 -5.38
CA ALA A 390 -7.09 -14.78 -4.75
C ALA A 390 -5.86 -14.81 -3.83
N GLY A 391 -4.71 -14.34 -4.30
CA GLY A 391 -3.49 -14.23 -3.49
C GLY A 391 -3.68 -13.29 -2.31
N ARG A 392 -4.25 -12.10 -2.54
CA ARG A 392 -4.52 -11.12 -1.48
C ARG A 392 -5.46 -11.67 -0.41
N ARG A 393 -6.55 -12.35 -0.81
CA ARG A 393 -7.51 -12.96 0.10
C ARG A 393 -6.88 -14.06 0.96
N LEU A 394 -6.10 -14.95 0.34
CA LEU A 394 -5.36 -15.99 1.06
C LEU A 394 -4.45 -15.39 2.13
N ALA A 395 -3.66 -14.40 1.75
CA ALA A 395 -2.76 -13.68 2.65
C ALA A 395 -3.51 -13.02 3.83
N GLY A 396 -4.60 -12.31 3.55
CA GLY A 396 -5.38 -11.62 4.58
C GLY A 396 -6.03 -12.57 5.59
N HIS A 397 -6.49 -13.74 5.13
CA HIS A 397 -7.08 -14.76 6.01
C HIS A 397 -6.06 -15.43 6.93
N ASN A 398 -4.79 -15.52 6.49
CA ASN A 398 -3.74 -16.17 7.27
C ASN A 398 -2.95 -15.20 8.18
N MET A 399 -3.17 -13.88 8.07
CA MET A 399 -2.39 -12.89 8.80
C MET A 399 -2.33 -13.17 10.32
N TYR A 400 -3.47 -13.29 10.97
CA TYR A 400 -3.50 -13.54 12.42
C TYR A 400 -3.09 -14.96 12.80
N HIS A 401 -3.31 -15.96 11.92
CA HIS A 401 -2.87 -17.34 12.13
C HIS A 401 -1.34 -17.43 12.18
N GLU A 402 -0.64 -16.69 11.33
CA GLU A 402 0.83 -16.64 11.33
C GLU A 402 1.38 -16.01 12.61
N TYR A 403 0.76 -14.93 13.11
CA TYR A 403 1.12 -14.31 14.39
C TYR A 403 0.81 -15.24 15.58
N GLU A 404 -0.33 -15.92 15.58
CA GLU A 404 -0.69 -16.94 16.58
C GLU A 404 0.35 -18.07 16.62
N THR A 405 0.74 -18.56 15.46
CA THR A 405 1.76 -19.62 15.32
C THR A 405 3.10 -19.16 15.92
N LEU A 406 3.56 -17.95 15.60
CA LEU A 406 4.78 -17.40 16.15
C LEU A 406 4.67 -17.21 17.67
N ALA A 407 3.56 -16.72 18.18
CA ALA A 407 3.33 -16.53 19.63
C ALA A 407 3.39 -17.86 20.37
N ASP A 408 2.78 -18.92 19.83
CA ASP A 408 2.83 -20.26 20.41
C ASP A 408 4.27 -20.82 20.46
N LEU A 409 5.05 -20.66 19.39
CA LEU A 409 6.44 -21.13 19.32
C LEU A 409 7.39 -20.36 20.27
N THR A 410 7.07 -19.11 20.65
CA THR A 410 7.82 -18.37 21.68
C THR A 410 7.53 -18.90 23.09
N GLY A 411 6.45 -19.66 23.28
CA GLY A 411 5.97 -20.10 24.60
C GLY A 411 5.50 -18.95 25.48
N GLY A 412 5.10 -17.81 24.89
CA GLY A 412 4.59 -16.63 25.59
C GLY A 412 5.65 -15.79 26.32
N VAL A 413 6.94 -16.17 26.24
CA VAL A 413 8.03 -15.48 26.97
C VAL A 413 8.19 -14.02 26.55
N CYS A 414 7.97 -13.72 25.27
CA CYS A 414 8.05 -12.36 24.76
C CYS A 414 7.11 -11.37 25.47
N ALA A 415 5.96 -11.84 25.97
CA ALA A 415 4.98 -11.01 26.70
C ALA A 415 5.37 -10.75 28.17
N SER A 416 6.39 -11.44 28.70
CA SER A 416 6.84 -11.33 30.09
C SER A 416 8.36 -11.18 30.24
N LEU A 417 9.03 -10.86 29.15
CA LEU A 417 10.48 -10.65 29.13
C LEU A 417 10.82 -9.43 30.00
N PRO A 418 11.79 -9.52 30.95
CA PRO A 418 12.25 -8.35 31.68
C PRO A 418 12.70 -7.23 30.74
N THR A 419 12.65 -5.98 31.21
CA THR A 419 13.08 -4.83 30.37
C THR A 419 14.51 -5.02 29.87
N GLU A 420 14.85 -4.38 28.76
CA GLU A 420 16.17 -4.47 28.15
C GLU A 420 17.28 -4.13 29.16
N GLU A 421 17.07 -3.07 29.94
CA GLU A 421 18.02 -2.58 30.95
C GLU A 421 18.37 -3.65 31.98
N SER A 422 17.45 -4.56 32.31
CA SER A 422 17.69 -5.65 33.27
C SER A 422 18.75 -6.65 32.79
N PHE A 423 18.97 -6.75 31.50
CA PHE A 423 20.00 -7.62 30.91
C PHE A 423 21.40 -6.98 30.88
N TYR A 424 21.50 -5.68 31.17
CA TYR A 424 22.77 -4.93 31.14
C TYR A 424 23.11 -4.27 32.48
N ALA A 425 22.16 -4.21 33.41
CA ALA A 425 22.41 -3.64 34.74
C ALA A 425 23.27 -4.59 35.61
N PRO A 426 24.31 -4.08 36.33
CA PRO A 426 25.20 -4.91 37.12
C PRO A 426 24.51 -5.79 38.17
N GLU A 427 23.37 -5.38 38.68
CA GLU A 427 22.64 -6.10 39.74
C GLU A 427 21.79 -7.27 39.20
N THR A 428 21.42 -7.28 37.94
CA THR A 428 20.43 -8.21 37.38
C THR A 428 20.89 -8.96 36.14
N ALA A 429 21.91 -8.48 35.42
CA ALA A 429 22.37 -9.05 34.15
C ALA A 429 22.70 -10.54 34.25
N ASP A 430 23.49 -10.95 35.24
CA ASP A 430 23.90 -12.37 35.41
C ASP A 430 22.69 -13.29 35.65
N LEU A 431 21.67 -12.80 36.39
CA LEU A 431 20.46 -13.56 36.64
C LEU A 431 19.59 -13.65 35.40
N CYS A 432 19.38 -12.53 34.67
CA CYS A 432 18.62 -12.51 33.45
C CYS A 432 19.24 -13.43 32.39
N HIS A 433 20.54 -13.33 32.18
CA HIS A 433 21.29 -14.17 31.23
C HIS A 433 21.25 -15.65 31.60
N LYS A 434 21.39 -15.98 32.90
CA LYS A 434 21.30 -17.36 33.37
C LYS A 434 19.96 -18.00 33.08
N TYR A 435 18.87 -17.29 33.36
CA TYR A 435 17.53 -17.87 33.33
C TYR A 435 16.82 -17.74 31.97
N ILE A 436 17.34 -16.92 31.04
CA ILE A 436 16.81 -16.87 29.68
C ILE A 436 17.36 -18.00 28.79
N LEU A 437 18.59 -18.50 29.11
CA LEU A 437 19.26 -19.53 28.31
C LEU A 437 18.43 -20.81 28.26
N ARG A 438 18.24 -21.37 27.07
CA ARG A 438 17.49 -22.60 26.82
C ARG A 438 18.32 -23.61 26.03
N ASN A 439 18.80 -23.21 24.86
CA ASN A 439 19.66 -24.03 24.03
C ASN A 439 21.13 -23.59 24.24
N PRO A 440 22.03 -24.49 24.72
CA PRO A 440 23.42 -24.15 24.96
C PRO A 440 24.24 -23.84 23.69
N ALA A 441 23.66 -24.05 22.50
CA ALA A 441 24.28 -23.66 21.23
C ALA A 441 24.24 -22.13 21.02
N TYR A 442 23.40 -21.41 21.76
CA TYR A 442 23.26 -19.94 21.71
C TYR A 442 23.89 -19.32 22.98
N SER A 443 24.46 -18.13 22.81
CA SER A 443 24.88 -17.35 23.98
C SER A 443 23.63 -16.78 24.69
N PRO A 444 23.72 -16.43 25.97
CA PRO A 444 22.64 -15.71 26.66
C PRO A 444 22.27 -14.38 25.97
N GLU A 445 23.24 -13.65 25.42
CA GLU A 445 23.03 -12.41 24.67
C GLU A 445 22.28 -12.68 23.37
N ASP A 446 22.64 -13.70 22.59
CA ASP A 446 21.93 -14.05 21.36
C ASP A 446 20.48 -14.49 21.67
N THR A 447 20.29 -15.27 22.73
CA THR A 447 18.96 -15.67 23.20
C THR A 447 18.12 -14.45 23.57
N HIS A 448 18.70 -13.48 24.29
CA HIS A 448 18.03 -12.22 24.63
C HIS A 448 17.66 -11.45 23.37
N ARG A 449 18.55 -11.28 22.39
CA ARG A 449 18.30 -10.58 21.14
C ARG A 449 17.15 -11.20 20.35
N VAL A 450 17.12 -12.53 20.24
CA VAL A 450 16.05 -13.26 19.55
C VAL A 450 14.71 -13.06 20.27
N MET A 451 14.66 -13.23 21.60
CA MET A 451 13.42 -13.04 22.36
C MET A 451 12.95 -11.58 22.31
N ARG A 452 13.86 -10.61 22.28
CA ARG A 452 13.55 -9.19 22.15
C ARG A 452 12.98 -8.85 20.77
N MET A 453 13.49 -9.48 19.71
CA MET A 453 12.90 -9.38 18.38
C MET A 453 11.48 -9.98 18.33
N MET A 454 11.22 -11.09 19.06
CA MET A 454 9.88 -11.66 19.18
C MET A 454 8.93 -10.73 19.96
N GLU A 455 9.41 -10.08 21.01
CA GLU A 455 8.63 -9.06 21.72
C GLU A 455 8.25 -7.91 20.77
N ASN A 456 9.17 -7.39 19.98
CA ASN A 456 8.84 -6.39 18.96
C ASN A 456 7.75 -6.88 18.02
N LYS A 457 7.91 -8.10 17.47
CA LYS A 457 6.98 -8.64 16.47
C LYS A 457 5.58 -8.93 17.02
N LEU A 458 5.46 -9.32 18.28
CA LEU A 458 4.20 -9.79 18.86
C LEU A 458 3.54 -8.80 19.82
N CYS A 459 4.31 -7.89 20.42
CA CYS A 459 3.81 -7.06 21.52
C CYS A 459 3.84 -5.55 21.23
N ASP A 460 4.53 -5.10 20.18
CA ASP A 460 4.61 -3.68 19.85
C ASP A 460 3.38 -3.20 19.09
N SER A 461 3.00 -1.94 19.31
CA SER A 461 1.85 -1.31 18.64
C SER A 461 2.04 -1.16 17.14
N TYR A 462 3.27 -0.99 16.67
CA TYR A 462 3.60 -1.00 15.23
C TYR A 462 3.20 -2.31 14.58
N GLU A 463 3.62 -3.44 15.13
CA GLU A 463 3.32 -4.76 14.56
C GLU A 463 1.83 -5.11 14.67
N ALA A 464 1.15 -4.70 15.75
CA ALA A 464 -0.29 -4.80 15.86
C ALA A 464 -1.00 -4.01 14.75
N ALA A 465 -0.54 -2.79 14.44
CA ALA A 465 -1.04 -1.99 13.34
C ALA A 465 -0.75 -2.65 11.98
N GLN A 466 0.44 -3.25 11.79
CA GLN A 466 0.79 -4.01 10.59
C GLN A 466 -0.09 -5.24 10.40
N ALA A 467 -0.48 -5.96 11.46
CA ALA A 467 -1.41 -7.08 11.38
C ALA A 467 -2.81 -6.60 10.91
N VAL A 468 -3.32 -5.48 11.45
CA VAL A 468 -4.58 -4.86 11.00
C VAL A 468 -4.48 -4.41 9.53
N ALA A 469 -3.38 -3.74 9.16
CA ALA A 469 -3.12 -3.33 7.78
C ALA A 469 -3.01 -4.54 6.84
N GLY A 470 -2.42 -5.63 7.31
CA GLY A 470 -2.35 -6.91 6.59
C GLY A 470 -3.72 -7.49 6.23
N VAL A 471 -4.75 -7.24 7.03
CA VAL A 471 -6.14 -7.64 6.73
C VAL A 471 -6.85 -6.62 5.83
N HIS A 472 -6.59 -5.33 6.00
CA HIS A 472 -7.35 -4.24 5.35
C HIS A 472 -6.59 -3.48 4.25
N GLY A 473 -5.28 -3.60 4.17
CA GLY A 473 -4.46 -2.96 3.14
C GLY A 473 -4.86 -3.42 1.73
N GLY A 474 -5.04 -2.49 0.80
CA GLY A 474 -5.58 -2.79 -0.53
C GLY A 474 -7.09 -3.04 -0.59
N GLY A 475 -7.82 -2.70 0.49
CA GLY A 475 -9.27 -2.80 0.61
C GLY A 475 -9.73 -3.85 1.63
N SER A 476 -11.01 -3.80 2.00
CA SER A 476 -11.57 -4.75 2.95
C SER A 476 -11.72 -6.15 2.33
N PRO A 477 -11.70 -7.24 3.15
CA PRO A 477 -11.95 -8.62 2.68
C PRO A 477 -13.26 -8.79 1.92
N LEU A 478 -14.29 -8.00 2.27
CA LEU A 478 -15.56 -7.99 1.54
C LEU A 478 -15.39 -7.53 0.10
N MET A 479 -14.55 -6.53 -0.15
CA MET A 479 -14.32 -6.00 -1.50
C MET A 479 -13.59 -7.02 -2.39
N GLU A 480 -12.71 -7.82 -1.83
CA GLU A 480 -12.06 -8.92 -2.55
C GLU A 480 -13.09 -9.97 -2.99
N THR A 481 -13.99 -10.34 -2.09
CA THR A 481 -15.09 -11.26 -2.39
C THR A 481 -16.00 -10.72 -3.48
N ILE A 482 -16.42 -9.45 -3.38
CA ILE A 482 -17.27 -8.80 -4.39
C ILE A 482 -16.57 -8.77 -5.75
N THR A 483 -15.28 -8.44 -5.77
CA THR A 483 -14.51 -8.40 -7.02
C THR A 483 -14.41 -9.78 -7.64
N MET A 484 -14.00 -10.81 -6.91
CA MET A 484 -13.88 -12.17 -7.43
C MET A 484 -15.21 -12.71 -7.92
N MET A 485 -16.28 -12.60 -7.12
CA MET A 485 -17.62 -13.06 -7.50
C MET A 485 -18.18 -12.31 -8.70
N GLY A 486 -17.87 -11.03 -8.83
CA GLY A 486 -18.27 -10.23 -9.99
C GLY A 486 -17.52 -10.56 -11.29
N ARG A 487 -16.41 -11.32 -11.20
CA ARG A 487 -15.58 -11.72 -12.35
C ARG A 487 -15.80 -13.18 -12.77
N TYR A 488 -16.37 -14.01 -11.92
CA TYR A 488 -16.72 -15.39 -12.25
C TYR A 488 -18.12 -15.46 -12.83
N ASP A 489 -18.27 -16.15 -13.96
CA ASP A 489 -19.58 -16.51 -14.51
C ASP A 489 -20.07 -17.78 -13.85
N LEU A 490 -20.81 -17.63 -12.76
CA LEU A 490 -21.37 -18.76 -12.02
C LEU A 490 -22.44 -19.52 -12.81
N GLU A 491 -23.12 -18.88 -13.78
CA GLU A 491 -24.10 -19.57 -14.61
C GLU A 491 -23.42 -20.54 -15.58
N GLU A 492 -22.28 -20.13 -16.15
CA GLU A 492 -21.46 -21.04 -16.97
C GLU A 492 -20.88 -22.17 -16.10
N LEU A 493 -20.34 -21.88 -14.91
CA LEU A 493 -19.86 -22.91 -13.99
C LEU A 493 -20.94 -23.93 -13.61
N LYS A 494 -22.17 -23.52 -13.38
CA LYS A 494 -23.29 -24.38 -13.05
C LYS A 494 -23.60 -25.40 -14.16
N LYS A 495 -23.25 -25.12 -15.42
CA LYS A 495 -23.47 -26.07 -16.52
C LYS A 495 -22.70 -27.38 -16.31
N ILE A 496 -21.50 -27.33 -15.72
CA ILE A 496 -20.71 -28.52 -15.36
C ILE A 496 -21.50 -29.37 -14.35
N ALA A 497 -22.03 -28.77 -13.31
CA ALA A 497 -22.83 -29.48 -12.30
C ALA A 497 -24.13 -30.03 -12.87
N LYS A 498 -24.79 -29.29 -13.76
CA LYS A 498 -26.01 -29.74 -14.45
C LYS A 498 -25.74 -30.96 -15.35
N TYR A 499 -24.61 -30.96 -16.07
CA TYR A 499 -24.14 -32.12 -16.83
C TYR A 499 -23.91 -33.32 -15.92
N LEU A 500 -23.13 -33.14 -14.85
CA LEU A 500 -22.83 -34.24 -13.89
C LEU A 500 -24.08 -34.79 -13.20
N ALA A 501 -25.08 -33.97 -12.99
CA ALA A 501 -26.36 -34.35 -12.42
C ALA A 501 -27.33 -35.02 -13.45
N GLY A 502 -26.95 -35.10 -14.72
CA GLY A 502 -27.77 -35.65 -15.80
C GLY A 502 -29.05 -34.85 -16.05
N LEU A 503 -29.01 -33.52 -15.86
CA LEU A 503 -30.20 -32.69 -16.10
C LEU A 503 -30.50 -32.63 -17.62
N LYS A 504 -31.81 -32.69 -17.98
CA LYS A 504 -32.26 -32.63 -19.36
C LYS A 504 -31.73 -31.35 -20.06
N GLY A 505 -31.13 -31.52 -21.22
CA GLY A 505 -30.54 -30.46 -22.03
C GLY A 505 -29.08 -30.13 -21.67
N TYR A 506 -28.44 -30.98 -20.85
CA TYR A 506 -27.02 -30.86 -20.51
C TYR A 506 -26.34 -32.23 -20.77
N ASP A 507 -26.37 -32.67 -22.05
CA ASP A 507 -25.90 -33.99 -22.46
C ASP A 507 -24.38 -34.07 -22.66
N GLU A 508 -23.72 -32.92 -22.75
CA GLU A 508 -22.26 -32.80 -22.90
C GLU A 508 -21.64 -31.90 -21.80
N CYS A 509 -20.43 -32.29 -21.33
CA CYS A 509 -19.69 -31.49 -20.39
C CYS A 509 -19.17 -30.21 -21.09
N PRO A 510 -19.52 -28.99 -20.61
CA PRO A 510 -19.06 -27.78 -21.23
C PRO A 510 -17.56 -27.59 -20.98
N ARG A 511 -16.85 -27.06 -21.97
CA ARG A 511 -15.49 -26.59 -21.76
C ARG A 511 -15.53 -25.26 -21.01
N TYR A 512 -15.06 -25.26 -19.76
CA TYR A 512 -14.93 -24.05 -18.97
C TYR A 512 -13.49 -23.53 -19.03
N GLU A 513 -13.32 -22.32 -19.50
CA GLU A 513 -12.03 -21.61 -19.47
C GLU A 513 -12.17 -20.33 -18.63
N ARG A 514 -11.41 -20.23 -17.55
CA ARG A 514 -11.45 -19.08 -16.66
C ARG A 514 -11.25 -17.75 -17.40
N SER A 515 -10.31 -17.69 -18.33
CA SER A 515 -9.99 -16.49 -19.10
C SER A 515 -11.15 -15.97 -19.96
N ALA A 516 -12.03 -16.88 -20.44
CA ALA A 516 -13.21 -16.52 -21.22
C ALA A 516 -14.34 -15.93 -20.37
N HIS A 517 -14.30 -16.16 -19.05
CA HIS A 517 -15.38 -15.81 -18.12
C HIS A 517 -14.99 -14.73 -17.08
N THR A 518 -13.77 -14.21 -17.14
CA THR A 518 -13.32 -13.12 -16.26
C THR A 518 -13.44 -11.77 -16.95
N ALA A 519 -14.12 -10.81 -16.32
CA ALA A 519 -14.21 -9.45 -16.81
C ALA A 519 -13.03 -8.62 -16.31
N THR A 520 -12.53 -7.70 -17.13
CA THR A 520 -11.55 -6.69 -16.71
C THR A 520 -12.25 -5.50 -16.04
N PRO A 521 -11.53 -4.67 -15.24
CA PRO A 521 -12.09 -3.43 -14.69
C PRO A 521 -12.69 -2.51 -15.77
N ARG A 522 -12.08 -2.48 -16.97
CA ARG A 522 -12.57 -1.74 -18.12
C ARG A 522 -13.91 -2.28 -18.66
N ALA A 523 -14.07 -3.61 -18.70
CA ALA A 523 -15.34 -4.23 -19.09
C ALA A 523 -16.46 -3.92 -18.09
N MET A 524 -16.15 -3.71 -16.81
CA MET A 524 -17.12 -3.22 -15.83
C MET A 524 -17.59 -1.80 -16.16
N LEU A 525 -16.70 -0.89 -16.50
CA LEU A 525 -17.06 0.46 -16.90
C LEU A 525 -18.04 0.42 -18.06
N ALA A 526 -17.75 -0.35 -19.13
CA ALA A 526 -18.64 -0.53 -20.27
C ALA A 526 -20.01 -1.12 -19.87
N LYS A 527 -20.05 -2.06 -18.93
CA LYS A 527 -21.30 -2.63 -18.42
C LYS A 527 -22.13 -1.60 -17.64
N PHE A 528 -21.51 -0.75 -16.83
CA PHE A 528 -22.19 0.34 -16.13
C PHE A 528 -22.73 1.40 -17.12
N ASP A 529 -21.97 1.71 -18.17
CA ASP A 529 -22.41 2.62 -19.23
C ASP A 529 -23.66 2.07 -19.96
N ALA A 530 -23.65 0.78 -20.32
CA ALA A 530 -24.79 0.12 -20.94
C ALA A 530 -26.03 0.12 -20.03
N MET A 531 -25.85 -0.14 -18.73
CA MET A 531 -26.95 -0.08 -17.76
C MET A 531 -27.51 1.34 -17.57
N ALA A 532 -26.64 2.35 -17.62
CA ALA A 532 -27.06 3.75 -17.54
C ALA A 532 -27.82 4.20 -18.80
N ALA A 533 -27.38 3.77 -19.99
CA ALA A 533 -28.08 4.01 -21.25
C ALA A 533 -29.46 3.37 -21.27
N ALA A 534 -29.58 2.09 -20.91
CA ALA A 534 -30.85 1.38 -20.83
C ALA A 534 -31.88 2.05 -19.87
N LYS A 535 -31.38 2.61 -18.75
CA LYS A 535 -32.24 3.38 -17.82
C LYS A 535 -32.71 4.75 -18.38
N LYS A 536 -31.93 5.36 -19.27
CA LYS A 536 -32.35 6.60 -19.96
C LYS A 536 -33.38 6.32 -21.02
N GLU A 537 -33.29 5.20 -21.73
CA GLU A 537 -34.28 4.78 -22.75
C GLU A 537 -35.61 4.31 -22.12
N ALA A 538 -35.59 3.83 -20.87
CA ALA A 538 -36.76 3.36 -20.14
C ALA A 538 -37.54 4.49 -19.41
N LYS A 539 -37.04 5.73 -19.41
CA LYS A 539 -37.68 6.93 -18.91
C LYS A 539 -38.24 7.78 -20.07
#